data_e0a149ee93bc36297c727fd251f516c5
#
_entry.id   e0a149ee93bc36297c727fd251f516c5
#
_cell.length_a   1.000
_cell.length_b   1.000
_cell.length_c   1.000
_cell.angle_alpha   90.00
_cell.angle_beta   90.00
_cell.angle_gamma   90.00
#
_symmetry.space_group_name_H-M   'P 1'
#
loop_
_entity.id
_entity.type
_entity.pdbx_description
1 polymer ?
#
loop_
_entity_poly.entity_id
_entity_poly.type
_entity_poly.pdbx_seq_one_letter_code
_entity_poly.pdbx_strand_id
1 'polypeptide(L)'
;LFAPFGQIRRLPGRTMSAEQIADADLLLVRSVTRVDAALLAQNCRLQFVGTATIGTDHVDQALLAERGIAFASAPGCNRISVGEYVVSALLILAERYQLSLAGMTIGIIGAGNTGSAVAERAAALGMHVCLCDPFKAQLGDGRDYVDYEVALGCDVVSFHVPLTHDGLAPTWHLLEAPRIAMLHPEQILIKASNGASDFGN
;
A
#
# COMPACT_ATOMS: atom_id res chain seq x y z
N LEU A 1 19.69 14.37 -7.05
CA LEU A 1 19.69 13.70 -5.76
C LEU A 1 20.83 12.66 -5.65
N PHE A 2 21.00 11.79 -6.66
CA PHE A 2 21.97 10.67 -6.61
C PHE A 2 23.31 10.95 -7.29
N ALA A 3 23.46 12.06 -8.01
CA ALA A 3 24.71 12.42 -8.71
C ALA A 3 25.99 12.43 -7.86
N PRO A 4 25.94 12.78 -6.55
CA PRO A 4 27.13 12.69 -5.71
C PRO A 4 27.64 11.26 -5.43
N PHE A 5 26.81 10.23 -5.69
CA PHE A 5 27.14 8.84 -5.39
C PHE A 5 27.74 8.09 -6.59
N GLY A 6 27.71 8.67 -7.79
CA GLY A 6 28.30 8.04 -8.97
C GLY A 6 27.62 8.41 -10.28
N GLN A 7 27.98 7.68 -11.32
CA GLN A 7 27.39 7.84 -12.65
C GLN A 7 25.98 7.27 -12.69
N ILE A 8 25.01 8.07 -13.16
CA ILE A 8 23.61 7.67 -13.25
C ILE A 8 23.25 7.34 -14.68
N ARG A 9 22.74 6.12 -14.89
CA ARG A 9 22.02 5.72 -16.11
C ARG A 9 20.53 5.65 -15.83
N ARG A 10 19.72 6.25 -16.68
CA ARG A 10 18.25 6.14 -16.63
C ARG A 10 17.79 5.16 -17.68
N LEU A 11 17.08 4.14 -17.26
CA LEU A 11 16.57 3.07 -18.12
C LEU A 11 15.04 2.98 -18.02
N PRO A 12 14.36 2.58 -19.10
CA PRO A 12 12.92 2.36 -19.06
C PRO A 12 12.63 1.07 -18.25
N GLY A 13 11.97 1.23 -17.10
CA GLY A 13 11.81 0.14 -16.11
C GLY A 13 11.05 -1.10 -16.66
N ARG A 14 10.10 -0.92 -17.57
CA ARG A 14 9.33 -2.05 -18.14
C ARG A 14 10.11 -2.92 -19.11
N THR A 15 11.14 -2.38 -19.75
CA THR A 15 11.94 -3.04 -20.80
C THR A 15 13.40 -3.15 -20.40
N MET A 16 13.70 -3.01 -19.11
CA MET A 16 15.06 -3.15 -18.60
C MET A 16 15.57 -4.58 -18.81
N SER A 17 16.77 -4.72 -19.38
CA SER A 17 17.39 -6.02 -19.65
C SER A 17 18.63 -6.25 -18.79
N ALA A 18 19.03 -7.53 -18.65
CA ALA A 18 20.22 -7.93 -17.92
C ALA A 18 21.51 -7.28 -18.48
N GLU A 19 21.60 -7.13 -19.80
CA GLU A 19 22.74 -6.49 -20.47
C GLU A 19 22.89 -5.02 -20.07
N GLN A 20 21.76 -4.32 -19.95
CA GLN A 20 21.75 -2.89 -19.63
C GLN A 20 22.24 -2.60 -18.21
N ILE A 21 22.15 -3.57 -17.31
CA ILE A 21 22.56 -3.41 -15.91
C ILE A 21 23.78 -4.25 -15.55
N ALA A 22 24.43 -4.91 -16.51
CA ALA A 22 25.51 -5.86 -16.26
C ALA A 22 26.70 -5.28 -15.46
N ASP A 23 26.95 -3.98 -15.60
CA ASP A 23 28.03 -3.25 -14.93
C ASP A 23 27.54 -2.31 -13.80
N ALA A 24 26.25 -2.40 -13.42
CA ALA A 24 25.71 -1.56 -12.36
C ALA A 24 26.15 -2.03 -10.97
N ASP A 25 26.56 -1.10 -10.12
CA ASP A 25 26.86 -1.35 -8.70
C ASP A 25 25.62 -1.17 -7.81
N LEU A 26 24.70 -0.27 -8.21
CA LEU A 26 23.47 0.03 -7.52
C LEU A 26 22.30 0.05 -8.50
N LEU A 27 21.17 -0.55 -8.14
CA LEU A 27 19.96 -0.57 -8.93
C LEU A 27 18.81 0.06 -8.15
N LEU A 28 18.23 1.14 -8.70
CA LEU A 28 17.05 1.79 -8.13
C LEU A 28 15.87 1.58 -9.07
N VAL A 29 14.79 0.99 -8.55
CA VAL A 29 13.63 0.61 -9.34
C VAL A 29 12.32 1.15 -8.77
N ARG A 30 11.24 0.94 -9.51
CA ARG A 30 9.85 1.07 -9.08
C ARG A 30 9.12 -0.24 -9.39
N SER A 31 7.86 -0.35 -8.97
CA SER A 31 7.02 -1.54 -9.11
C SER A 31 6.87 -2.09 -10.54
N VAL A 32 7.21 -1.30 -11.55
CA VAL A 32 7.12 -1.72 -12.96
C VAL A 32 8.32 -2.54 -13.44
N THR A 33 9.38 -2.65 -12.64
CA THR A 33 10.59 -3.41 -12.94
C THR A 33 10.65 -4.63 -12.04
N ARG A 34 10.57 -5.81 -12.64
CA ARG A 34 10.76 -7.06 -11.90
C ARG A 34 12.25 -7.32 -11.70
N VAL A 35 12.66 -7.48 -10.46
CA VAL A 35 14.04 -7.82 -10.08
C VAL A 35 14.09 -9.28 -9.68
N ASP A 36 14.54 -10.11 -10.61
CA ASP A 36 14.61 -11.56 -10.50
C ASP A 36 15.90 -12.12 -11.06
N ALA A 37 16.03 -13.44 -11.08
CA ALA A 37 17.22 -14.14 -11.61
C ALA A 37 17.51 -13.80 -13.07
N ALA A 38 16.48 -13.57 -13.88
CA ALA A 38 16.64 -13.25 -15.30
C ALA A 38 17.25 -11.85 -15.49
N LEU A 39 16.74 -10.85 -14.75
CA LEU A 39 17.30 -9.50 -14.81
C LEU A 39 18.74 -9.45 -14.27
N LEU A 40 19.03 -10.22 -13.21
CA LEU A 40 20.35 -10.22 -12.56
C LEU A 40 21.34 -11.23 -13.17
N ALA A 41 20.99 -11.88 -14.30
CA ALA A 41 21.77 -12.99 -14.87
C ALA A 41 23.20 -12.59 -15.26
N GLN A 42 23.41 -11.38 -15.73
CA GLN A 42 24.72 -10.91 -16.23
C GLN A 42 25.44 -9.96 -15.25
N ASN A 43 24.82 -9.62 -14.12
CA ASN A 43 25.41 -8.71 -13.16
C ASN A 43 26.06 -9.46 -11.99
N CYS A 44 27.37 -9.26 -11.81
CA CYS A 44 28.14 -9.79 -10.69
C CYS A 44 28.69 -8.69 -9.75
N ARG A 45 28.35 -7.43 -10.00
CA ARG A 45 28.87 -6.26 -9.28
C ARG A 45 27.84 -5.60 -8.37
N LEU A 46 26.56 -5.95 -8.55
CA LEU A 46 25.46 -5.31 -7.84
C LEU A 46 25.60 -5.50 -6.32
N GLN A 47 25.63 -4.41 -5.59
CA GLN A 47 25.78 -4.39 -4.14
C GLN A 47 24.47 -4.00 -3.43
N PHE A 48 23.62 -3.26 -4.14
CA PHE A 48 22.39 -2.74 -3.55
C PHE A 48 21.25 -2.65 -4.56
N VAL A 49 20.07 -3.04 -4.12
CA VAL A 49 18.80 -2.80 -4.83
C VAL A 49 17.90 -1.95 -3.94
N GLY A 50 17.42 -0.83 -4.45
CA GLY A 50 16.43 0.02 -3.80
C GLY A 50 15.14 0.11 -4.60
N THR A 51 13.99 0.02 -3.96
CA THR A 51 12.72 0.31 -4.62
C THR A 51 12.04 1.54 -4.01
N ALA A 52 11.65 2.49 -4.88
CA ALA A 52 10.89 3.67 -4.49
C ALA A 52 9.40 3.35 -4.34
N THR A 53 9.08 2.21 -3.71
CA THR A 53 7.74 1.71 -3.45
C THR A 53 7.64 1.13 -2.04
N ILE A 54 6.42 1.03 -1.52
CA ILE A 54 6.15 0.33 -0.24
C ILE A 54 6.15 -1.17 -0.49
N GLY A 55 5.35 -1.63 -1.49
CA GLY A 55 5.28 -3.03 -1.88
C GLY A 55 6.57 -3.51 -2.54
N THR A 56 6.92 -4.77 -2.30
CA THR A 56 8.17 -5.40 -2.73
C THR A 56 7.97 -6.64 -3.60
N ASP A 57 6.73 -6.93 -4.00
CA ASP A 57 6.34 -8.15 -4.74
C ASP A 57 7.07 -8.32 -6.09
N HIS A 58 7.60 -7.22 -6.63
CA HIS A 58 8.39 -7.19 -7.86
C HIS A 58 9.87 -7.47 -7.64
N VAL A 59 10.31 -7.73 -6.40
CA VAL A 59 11.71 -7.98 -6.04
C VAL A 59 11.86 -9.34 -5.37
N ASP A 60 12.69 -10.20 -5.94
CA ASP A 60 13.07 -11.46 -5.34
C ASP A 60 14.10 -11.24 -4.21
N GLN A 61 13.59 -10.99 -3.01
CA GLN A 61 14.42 -10.70 -1.85
C GLN A 61 15.24 -11.91 -1.41
N ALA A 62 14.75 -13.14 -1.64
CA ALA A 62 15.48 -14.36 -1.30
C ALA A 62 16.74 -14.47 -2.17
N LEU A 63 16.60 -14.24 -3.47
CA LEU A 63 17.73 -14.20 -4.40
C LEU A 63 18.74 -13.12 -4.05
N LEU A 64 18.28 -11.91 -3.66
CA LEU A 64 19.17 -10.83 -3.25
C LEU A 64 19.97 -11.22 -2.00
N ALA A 65 19.32 -11.80 -1.01
CA ALA A 65 19.96 -12.28 0.22
C ALA A 65 20.99 -13.38 -0.07
N GLU A 66 20.65 -14.35 -0.93
CA GLU A 66 21.57 -15.40 -1.38
C GLU A 66 22.83 -14.84 -2.03
N ARG A 67 22.68 -13.79 -2.84
CA ARG A 67 23.80 -13.13 -3.54
C ARG A 67 24.54 -12.09 -2.69
N GLY A 68 24.14 -11.87 -1.44
CA GLY A 68 24.71 -10.84 -0.55
C GLY A 68 24.45 -9.41 -1.01
N ILE A 69 23.37 -9.19 -1.78
CA ILE A 69 22.97 -7.87 -2.29
C ILE A 69 22.05 -7.23 -1.26
N ALA A 70 22.42 -6.06 -0.76
CA ALA A 70 21.60 -5.31 0.18
C ALA A 70 20.31 -4.81 -0.48
N PHE A 71 19.20 -4.80 0.26
CA PHE A 71 17.90 -4.36 -0.24
C PHE A 71 17.25 -3.34 0.69
N ALA A 72 16.60 -2.33 0.10
CA ALA A 72 15.72 -1.41 0.82
C ALA A 72 14.49 -1.04 -0.01
N SER A 73 13.36 -0.92 0.66
CA SER A 73 12.14 -0.33 0.14
C SER A 73 11.93 1.06 0.76
N ALA A 74 10.86 1.75 0.36
CA ALA A 74 10.53 3.09 0.87
C ALA A 74 9.17 3.11 1.62
N PRO A 75 9.07 2.48 2.81
CA PRO A 75 7.82 2.45 3.57
C PRO A 75 7.32 3.86 3.86
N GLY A 76 6.03 4.11 3.59
CA GLY A 76 5.40 5.39 3.86
C GLY A 76 5.72 6.52 2.88
N CYS A 77 6.52 6.29 1.84
CA CYS A 77 6.92 7.35 0.88
C CYS A 77 5.73 8.02 0.18
N ASN A 78 4.62 7.32 0.00
CA ASN A 78 3.41 7.82 -0.66
C ASN A 78 2.24 8.09 0.31
N ARG A 79 2.47 8.00 1.64
CA ARG A 79 1.37 8.11 2.63
C ARG A 79 0.58 9.40 2.49
N ILE A 80 1.26 10.52 2.25
CA ILE A 80 0.64 11.83 2.08
C ILE A 80 -0.22 11.85 0.81
N SER A 81 0.37 11.44 -0.33
CA SER A 81 -0.34 11.43 -1.62
C SER A 81 -1.56 10.51 -1.61
N VAL A 82 -1.49 9.35 -0.94
CA VAL A 82 -2.65 8.46 -0.80
C VAL A 82 -3.71 9.10 0.10
N GLY A 83 -3.30 9.72 1.21
CA GLY A 83 -4.22 10.46 2.08
C GLY A 83 -4.95 11.57 1.34
N GLU A 84 -4.24 12.36 0.54
CA GLU A 84 -4.81 13.43 -0.29
C GLU A 84 -5.72 12.90 -1.39
N TYR A 85 -5.36 11.79 -2.03
CA TYR A 85 -6.22 11.13 -3.02
C TYR A 85 -7.56 10.70 -2.43
N VAL A 86 -7.54 10.02 -1.28
CA VAL A 86 -8.76 9.55 -0.61
C VAL A 86 -9.65 10.73 -0.21
N VAL A 87 -9.06 11.77 0.38
CA VAL A 87 -9.81 12.99 0.74
C VAL A 87 -10.40 13.68 -0.48
N SER A 88 -9.63 13.80 -1.57
CA SER A 88 -10.13 14.40 -2.82
C SER A 88 -11.30 13.61 -3.38
N ALA A 89 -11.22 12.27 -3.37
CA ALA A 89 -12.31 11.41 -3.80
C ALA A 89 -13.57 11.60 -2.92
N LEU A 90 -13.40 11.66 -1.59
CA LEU A 90 -14.50 11.90 -0.66
C LEU A 90 -15.16 13.27 -0.88
N LEU A 91 -14.38 14.32 -1.09
CA LEU A 91 -14.92 15.67 -1.35
C LEU A 91 -15.70 15.73 -2.67
N ILE A 92 -15.22 15.08 -3.72
CA ILE A 92 -15.93 14.99 -5.01
C ILE A 92 -17.25 14.22 -4.83
N LEU A 93 -17.24 13.11 -4.09
CA LEU A 93 -18.46 12.34 -3.84
C LEU A 93 -19.43 13.12 -2.95
N ALA A 94 -18.95 13.81 -1.93
CA ALA A 94 -19.74 14.65 -1.04
C ALA A 94 -20.44 15.76 -1.82
N GLU A 95 -19.73 16.45 -2.73
CA GLU A 95 -20.31 17.46 -3.62
C GLU A 95 -21.35 16.85 -4.56
N ARG A 96 -21.02 15.73 -5.21
CA ARG A 96 -21.89 15.07 -6.20
C ARG A 96 -23.20 14.56 -5.60
N TYR A 97 -23.14 14.01 -4.40
CA TYR A 97 -24.29 13.40 -3.71
C TYR A 97 -24.86 14.28 -2.62
N GLN A 98 -24.39 15.52 -2.50
CA GLN A 98 -24.85 16.51 -1.49
C GLN A 98 -24.74 15.95 -0.06
N LEU A 99 -23.63 15.25 0.25
CA LEU A 99 -23.36 14.66 1.55
C LEU A 99 -22.57 15.63 2.42
N SER A 100 -22.80 15.60 3.73
CA SER A 100 -21.95 16.25 4.73
C SER A 100 -21.00 15.21 5.30
N LEU A 101 -19.71 15.32 5.06
CA LEU A 101 -18.72 14.40 5.63
C LEU A 101 -18.60 14.54 7.15
N ALA A 102 -18.84 15.74 7.69
CA ALA A 102 -18.83 15.97 9.12
C ALA A 102 -19.95 15.16 9.80
N GLY A 103 -19.55 14.37 10.79
CA GLY A 103 -20.44 13.46 11.53
C GLY A 103 -20.60 12.06 10.91
N MET A 104 -20.17 11.85 9.65
CA MET A 104 -20.12 10.50 9.06
C MET A 104 -19.01 9.66 9.68
N THR A 105 -19.19 8.35 9.69
CA THR A 105 -18.20 7.37 10.13
C THR A 105 -17.31 6.91 8.99
N ILE A 106 -16.02 6.67 9.27
CA ILE A 106 -15.10 6.06 8.32
C ILE A 106 -14.32 4.91 8.95
N GLY A 107 -14.47 3.72 8.39
CA GLY A 107 -13.70 2.54 8.73
C GLY A 107 -12.38 2.49 7.94
N ILE A 108 -11.26 2.51 8.64
CA ILE A 108 -9.91 2.41 8.06
C ILE A 108 -9.41 0.98 8.26
N ILE A 109 -9.40 0.20 7.19
CA ILE A 109 -8.92 -1.18 7.23
C ILE A 109 -7.44 -1.20 6.84
N GLY A 110 -6.58 -1.45 7.83
CA GLY A 110 -5.13 -1.29 7.76
C GLY A 110 -4.68 0.10 8.21
N ALA A 111 -4.35 0.26 9.49
CA ALA A 111 -3.90 1.51 10.11
C ALA A 111 -2.38 1.70 10.06
N GLY A 112 -1.76 1.26 8.97
CA GLY A 112 -0.34 1.50 8.64
C GLY A 112 -0.06 2.95 8.25
N ASN A 113 1.05 3.21 7.54
CA ASN A 113 1.45 4.55 7.14
C ASN A 113 0.38 5.30 6.33
N THR A 114 -0.23 4.62 5.36
CA THR A 114 -1.25 5.21 4.48
C THR A 114 -2.60 5.34 5.18
N GLY A 115 -3.06 4.27 5.85
CA GLY A 115 -4.33 4.31 6.58
C GLY A 115 -4.33 5.36 7.70
N SER A 116 -3.23 5.51 8.44
CA SER A 116 -3.10 6.57 9.45
C SER A 116 -3.16 7.97 8.83
N ALA A 117 -2.53 8.18 7.67
CA ALA A 117 -2.60 9.46 6.99
C ALA A 117 -4.02 9.81 6.48
N VAL A 118 -4.81 8.79 6.09
CA VAL A 118 -6.24 8.97 5.76
C VAL A 118 -7.05 9.27 7.01
N ALA A 119 -6.82 8.51 8.10
CA ALA A 119 -7.50 8.69 9.38
C ALA A 119 -7.34 10.12 9.93
N GLU A 120 -6.11 10.65 9.94
CA GLU A 120 -5.80 12.01 10.36
C GLU A 120 -6.61 13.06 9.56
N ARG A 121 -6.68 12.90 8.25
CA ARG A 121 -7.39 13.83 7.36
C ARG A 121 -8.92 13.71 7.48
N ALA A 122 -9.42 12.49 7.60
CA ALA A 122 -10.84 12.24 7.80
C ALA A 122 -11.32 12.85 9.13
N ALA A 123 -10.54 12.69 10.20
CA ALA A 123 -10.82 13.35 11.47
C ALA A 123 -10.81 14.88 11.35
N ALA A 124 -9.89 15.46 10.58
CA ALA A 124 -9.84 16.90 10.32
C ALA A 124 -11.06 17.41 9.52
N LEU A 125 -11.72 16.54 8.74
CA LEU A 125 -13.00 16.84 8.07
C LEU A 125 -14.23 16.65 8.99
N GLY A 126 -14.02 16.30 10.27
CA GLY A 126 -15.08 16.08 11.24
C GLY A 126 -15.73 14.70 11.16
N MET A 127 -15.10 13.73 10.49
CA MET A 127 -15.58 12.35 10.47
C MET A 127 -15.20 11.59 11.76
N HIS A 128 -16.00 10.59 12.12
CA HIS A 128 -15.70 9.65 13.19
C HIS A 128 -14.89 8.47 12.64
N VAL A 129 -13.64 8.34 13.09
CA VAL A 129 -12.70 7.34 12.55
C VAL A 129 -12.75 6.05 13.37
N CYS A 130 -12.99 4.92 12.70
CA CYS A 130 -12.92 3.57 13.23
C CYS A 130 -11.68 2.87 12.63
N LEU A 131 -10.65 2.63 13.44
CA LEU A 131 -9.43 1.94 12.99
C LEU A 131 -9.58 0.43 13.13
N CYS A 132 -9.28 -0.33 12.07
CA CYS A 132 -9.21 -1.78 12.11
C CYS A 132 -7.83 -2.24 11.62
N ASP A 133 -7.01 -2.75 12.52
CA ASP A 133 -5.69 -3.33 12.25
C ASP A 133 -5.36 -4.35 13.34
N PRO A 134 -5.64 -5.64 13.15
CA PRO A 134 -5.43 -6.67 14.18
C PRO A 134 -3.99 -6.78 14.66
N PHE A 135 -3.01 -6.54 13.77
CA PHE A 135 -1.60 -6.59 14.13
C PHE A 135 -1.21 -5.44 15.06
N LYS A 136 -1.68 -4.24 14.77
CA LYS A 136 -1.40 -3.05 15.60
C LYS A 136 -2.18 -3.07 16.91
N ALA A 137 -3.39 -3.60 16.90
CA ALA A 137 -4.16 -3.82 18.11
C ALA A 137 -3.41 -4.73 19.10
N GLN A 138 -2.78 -5.80 18.62
CA GLN A 138 -1.95 -6.68 19.45
C GLN A 138 -0.66 -6.02 19.95
N LEU A 139 -0.07 -5.12 19.16
CA LEU A 139 1.14 -4.40 19.57
C LEU A 139 0.88 -3.33 20.64
N GLY A 140 -0.37 -2.90 20.82
CA GLY A 140 -0.75 -1.93 21.85
C GLY A 140 -0.09 -0.57 21.63
N ASP A 141 -0.22 -0.01 20.42
CA ASP A 141 0.41 1.27 20.05
C ASP A 141 -0.28 2.52 20.62
N GLY A 142 -1.22 2.31 21.55
CA GLY A 142 -1.93 3.38 22.27
C GLY A 142 -3.14 3.96 21.53
N ARG A 143 -3.51 3.37 20.37
CA ARG A 143 -4.73 3.72 19.63
C ARG A 143 -5.83 2.70 19.89
N ASP A 144 -7.09 3.16 19.79
CA ASP A 144 -8.25 2.29 19.86
C ASP A 144 -8.52 1.64 18.51
N TYR A 145 -8.75 0.33 18.52
CA TYR A 145 -9.05 -0.46 17.34
C TYR A 145 -10.38 -1.16 17.48
N VAL A 146 -11.11 -1.26 16.39
CA VAL A 146 -12.39 -1.96 16.30
C VAL A 146 -12.24 -3.25 15.50
N ASP A 147 -13.19 -4.16 15.66
CA ASP A 147 -13.29 -5.37 14.83
C ASP A 147 -13.59 -5.02 13.38
N TYR A 148 -13.27 -5.94 12.48
CA TYR A 148 -13.44 -5.75 11.04
C TYR A 148 -14.88 -5.43 10.66
N GLU A 149 -15.83 -6.14 11.25
CA GLU A 149 -17.27 -5.97 11.01
C GLU A 149 -17.77 -4.57 11.43
N VAL A 150 -17.23 -4.02 12.50
CA VAL A 150 -17.54 -2.65 12.95
C VAL A 150 -16.99 -1.62 11.96
N ALA A 151 -15.75 -1.80 11.50
CA ALA A 151 -15.17 -0.91 10.50
C ALA A 151 -15.89 -1.02 9.15
N LEU A 152 -16.33 -2.23 8.78
CA LEU A 152 -17.08 -2.47 7.56
C LEU A 152 -18.49 -1.86 7.59
N GLY A 153 -19.09 -1.68 8.77
CA GLY A 153 -20.40 -1.04 8.96
C GLY A 153 -20.38 0.50 8.95
N CYS A 154 -19.24 1.15 8.75
CA CYS A 154 -19.14 2.61 8.65
C CYS A 154 -19.72 3.14 7.34
N ASP A 155 -20.13 4.43 7.31
CA ASP A 155 -20.65 5.11 6.10
C ASP A 155 -19.64 5.09 4.94
N VAL A 156 -18.36 5.19 5.28
CA VAL A 156 -17.22 5.09 4.36
C VAL A 156 -16.28 3.99 4.83
N VAL A 157 -15.80 3.14 3.92
CA VAL A 157 -14.75 2.14 4.23
C VAL A 157 -13.57 2.32 3.29
N SER A 158 -12.39 2.45 3.86
CA SER A 158 -11.15 2.67 3.11
C SER A 158 -10.11 1.58 3.42
N PHE A 159 -9.66 0.89 2.36
CA PHE A 159 -8.77 -0.27 2.45
C PHE A 159 -7.32 0.11 2.17
N HIS A 160 -6.43 -0.17 3.14
CA HIS A 160 -5.00 0.16 3.12
C HIS A 160 -4.11 -1.03 3.52
N VAL A 161 -4.55 -2.24 3.25
CA VAL A 161 -3.86 -3.48 3.59
C VAL A 161 -3.07 -4.03 2.41
N PRO A 162 -1.93 -4.71 2.64
CA PRO A 162 -1.27 -5.50 1.60
C PRO A 162 -2.11 -6.75 1.26
N LEU A 163 -1.81 -7.41 0.13
CA LEU A 163 -2.34 -8.72 -0.17
C LEU A 163 -1.57 -9.79 0.59
N THR A 164 -2.27 -10.54 1.45
CA THR A 164 -1.70 -11.67 2.18
C THR A 164 -2.63 -12.88 2.11
N HIS A 165 -2.07 -14.07 1.89
CA HIS A 165 -2.83 -15.32 1.83
C HIS A 165 -2.88 -16.03 3.17
N ASP A 166 -1.89 -15.79 4.02
CA ASP A 166 -1.67 -16.47 5.29
C ASP A 166 -1.46 -15.48 6.44
N GLY A 167 -1.41 -16.00 7.67
CA GLY A 167 -1.13 -15.24 8.88
C GLY A 167 -2.37 -15.01 9.75
N LEU A 168 -2.23 -14.13 10.74
CA LEU A 168 -3.27 -13.84 11.74
C LEU A 168 -4.56 -13.26 11.11
N ALA A 169 -4.42 -12.42 10.10
CA ALA A 169 -5.51 -11.75 9.42
C ALA A 169 -5.22 -11.69 7.91
N PRO A 170 -5.43 -12.78 7.17
CA PRO A 170 -5.23 -12.80 5.73
C PRO A 170 -6.17 -11.82 5.05
N THR A 171 -5.66 -11.15 4.01
CA THR A 171 -6.41 -10.11 3.29
C THR A 171 -6.86 -10.56 1.89
N TRP A 172 -6.48 -11.78 1.48
CA TRP A 172 -7.02 -12.42 0.29
C TRP A 172 -8.53 -12.61 0.43
N HIS A 173 -9.29 -12.18 -0.55
CA HIS A 173 -10.76 -12.20 -0.55
C HIS A 173 -11.37 -11.52 0.69
N LEU A 174 -10.78 -10.41 1.11
CA LEU A 174 -11.24 -9.69 2.31
C LEU A 174 -12.70 -9.24 2.23
N LEU A 175 -13.21 -8.97 1.01
CA LEU A 175 -14.63 -8.73 0.72
C LEU A 175 -15.20 -9.92 -0.04
N GLU A 176 -15.56 -10.98 0.69
CA GLU A 176 -16.32 -12.12 0.15
C GLU A 176 -17.83 -11.86 0.17
N ALA A 177 -18.60 -12.72 -0.51
CA ALA A 177 -20.05 -12.60 -0.61
C ALA A 177 -20.79 -12.39 0.73
N PRO A 178 -20.44 -13.08 1.85
CA PRO A 178 -21.07 -12.82 3.15
C PRO A 178 -20.81 -11.40 3.66
N ARG A 179 -19.61 -10.87 3.45
CA ARG A 179 -19.23 -9.52 3.88
C ARG A 179 -19.78 -8.44 2.97
N ILE A 180 -19.86 -8.71 1.66
CA ILE A 180 -20.54 -7.83 0.70
C ILE A 180 -22.02 -7.69 1.07
N ALA A 181 -22.66 -8.76 1.53
CA ALA A 181 -24.06 -8.73 1.95
C ALA A 181 -24.30 -7.89 3.23
N MET A 182 -23.26 -7.56 3.98
CA MET A 182 -23.33 -6.66 5.15
C MET A 182 -23.25 -5.18 4.77
N LEU A 183 -22.82 -4.86 3.53
CA LEU A 183 -22.67 -3.49 3.07
C LEU A 183 -24.03 -2.83 2.85
N HIS A 184 -24.10 -1.53 3.14
CA HIS A 184 -25.30 -0.74 2.86
C HIS A 184 -25.26 -0.18 1.42
N PRO A 185 -26.41 -0.06 0.72
CA PRO A 185 -26.45 0.42 -0.66
C PRO A 185 -25.84 1.82 -0.89
N GLU A 186 -25.86 2.67 0.13
CA GLU A 186 -25.35 4.05 0.07
C GLU A 186 -23.93 4.19 0.60
N GLN A 187 -23.27 3.09 0.98
CA GLN A 187 -21.96 3.06 1.57
C GLN A 187 -20.88 3.36 0.52
N ILE A 188 -19.87 4.14 0.90
CA ILE A 188 -18.76 4.49 0.03
C ILE A 188 -17.58 3.55 0.33
N LEU A 189 -17.13 2.82 -0.68
CA LEU A 189 -15.95 1.96 -0.59
C LEU A 189 -14.79 2.58 -1.37
N ILE A 190 -13.63 2.73 -0.70
CA ILE A 190 -12.41 3.26 -1.31
C ILE A 190 -11.29 2.23 -1.21
N LYS A 191 -10.74 1.82 -2.34
CA LYS A 191 -9.55 0.98 -2.40
C LYS A 191 -8.35 1.82 -2.82
N ALA A 192 -7.41 2.03 -1.90
CA ALA A 192 -6.19 2.81 -2.13
C ALA A 192 -4.92 1.97 -1.95
N SER A 193 -5.01 0.64 -2.05
CA SER A 193 -3.89 -0.31 -1.97
C SER A 193 -3.79 -1.14 -3.24
N ASN A 194 -2.57 -1.57 -3.60
CA ASN A 194 -2.32 -2.42 -4.79
C ASN A 194 -2.67 -3.90 -4.55
N GLY A 195 -2.84 -4.32 -3.31
CA GLY A 195 -3.18 -5.68 -2.92
C GLY A 195 -4.60 -5.78 -2.39
N ALA A 196 -5.06 -6.97 -2.17
CA ALA A 196 -6.08 -7.35 -1.22
C ALA A 196 -7.50 -6.82 -1.36
N SER A 197 -8.08 -6.77 -2.43
CA SER A 197 -9.52 -6.97 -2.53
C SER A 197 -9.83 -7.25 -3.98
N ASP A 198 -9.61 -8.49 -4.38
CA ASP A 198 -10.44 -9.01 -5.45
C ASP A 198 -11.86 -8.99 -4.86
N PHE A 199 -12.66 -8.05 -5.31
CA PHE A 199 -14.08 -8.17 -5.25
C PHE A 199 -14.36 -9.40 -6.11
N GLY A 200 -14.52 -10.58 -5.47
CA GLY A 200 -14.68 -11.85 -6.16
C GLY A 200 -15.69 -11.71 -7.30
N ASN A 201 -15.32 -12.25 -8.45
CA ASN A 201 -16.22 -12.39 -9.59
C ASN A 201 -17.46 -13.17 -9.23
#